data_e974dbd6131c2b5401e64a12f980537e
#
_entry.id   e974dbd6131c2b5401e64a12f980537e
#
_cell.length_a   1.000
_cell.length_b   1.000
_cell.length_c   1.000
_cell.angle_alpha   90.00
_cell.angle_beta   90.00
_cell.angle_gamma   90.00
#
_symmetry.space_group_name_H-M   'P 1'
#
loop_
_entity.id
_entity.type
_entity.pdbx_description
1 polymer ?
#
loop_
_entity_poly.entity_id
_entity_poly.type
_entity_poly.pdbx_seq_one_letter_code
_entity_poly.pdbx_strand_id
1 'polypeptide(L)'
;MRRKVALVMVHTSPLEQAGIGDAGGMNIYVIESAKRMAAVGVEVDIYTRRINANQPEVVEYEKGIRIIHLDLPVGTKKEEIPSLIPAMAEEFKKKIKGKGYQVIHSHYWISGKVAMPAAREFGIPLVHTMHTMARVKNAYLAEGESPEPMIRVQGETQIVEAANALIANTDAEAACLVGQYGACPDIVQVVAPGVDLYSF
;
A
#
# COMPACT_ATOMS: atom_id res chain seq x y z
N MET A 1 15.10 -19.07 -9.59
CA MET A 1 14.85 -18.29 -8.35
C MET A 1 13.34 -18.09 -8.24
N ARG A 2 12.74 -18.35 -7.04
CA ARG A 2 11.33 -17.99 -6.83
C ARG A 2 11.21 -16.46 -6.80
N ARG A 3 10.16 -15.93 -7.42
CA ARG A 3 9.85 -14.50 -7.35
C ARG A 3 9.33 -14.17 -5.97
N LYS A 4 9.75 -13.05 -5.40
CA LYS A 4 9.34 -12.62 -4.06
C LYS A 4 8.97 -11.15 -4.06
N VAL A 5 7.80 -10.82 -3.53
CA VAL A 5 7.23 -9.47 -3.50
C VAL A 5 6.93 -9.05 -2.06
N ALA A 6 7.29 -7.81 -1.71
CA ALA A 6 6.85 -7.17 -0.48
C ALA A 6 5.66 -6.26 -0.79
N LEU A 7 4.46 -6.60 -0.30
CA LEU A 7 3.31 -5.70 -0.28
C LEU A 7 3.37 -4.86 0.98
N VAL A 8 3.09 -3.57 0.88
CA VAL A 8 3.08 -2.66 2.04
C VAL A 8 1.70 -2.04 2.18
N MET A 9 1.02 -2.36 3.29
CA MET A 9 -0.31 -1.85 3.63
C MET A 9 -0.38 -1.55 5.13
N VAL A 10 0.05 -0.34 5.53
CA VAL A 10 0.17 0.04 6.95
C VAL A 10 -0.99 0.87 7.50
N HIS A 11 -1.86 1.37 6.62
CA HIS A 11 -3.01 2.18 7.04
C HIS A 11 -4.06 1.34 7.78
N THR A 12 -4.40 0.18 7.22
CA THR A 12 -5.28 -0.85 7.79
C THR A 12 -4.57 -2.19 7.79
N SER A 13 -5.01 -3.14 8.62
CA SER A 13 -4.46 -4.50 8.61
C SER A 13 -5.23 -5.37 7.61
N PRO A 14 -4.54 -6.19 6.79
CA PRO A 14 -5.22 -7.16 5.91
C PRO A 14 -6.01 -8.23 6.69
N LEU A 15 -5.77 -8.37 8.01
CA LEU A 15 -6.49 -9.28 8.89
C LEU A 15 -7.78 -8.66 9.46
N GLU A 16 -8.00 -7.37 9.27
CA GLU A 16 -9.24 -6.72 9.70
C GLU A 16 -10.39 -7.09 8.75
N GLN A 17 -11.54 -7.36 9.34
CA GLN A 17 -12.74 -7.66 8.57
C GLN A 17 -13.16 -6.44 7.74
N ALA A 18 -13.35 -6.63 6.43
CA ALA A 18 -13.86 -5.59 5.55
C ALA A 18 -15.25 -5.10 6.04
N GLY A 19 -15.44 -3.77 6.02
CA GLY A 19 -16.66 -3.15 6.51
C GLY A 19 -16.62 -2.72 7.99
N ILE A 20 -15.54 -3.00 8.71
CA ILE A 20 -15.31 -2.54 10.10
C ILE A 20 -14.23 -1.46 10.10
N GLY A 21 -14.52 -0.30 10.68
CA GLY A 21 -13.57 0.82 10.74
C GLY A 21 -13.17 1.30 9.34
N ASP A 22 -11.87 1.36 9.09
CA ASP A 22 -11.28 1.75 7.80
C ASP A 22 -10.99 0.55 6.87
N ALA A 23 -11.25 -0.67 7.33
CA ALA A 23 -11.07 -1.88 6.54
C ALA A 23 -12.17 -1.98 5.47
N GLY A 24 -11.78 -1.96 4.22
CA GLY A 24 -12.73 -1.93 3.09
C GLY A 24 -12.16 -2.56 1.83
N GLY A 25 -12.53 -2.00 0.68
CA GLY A 25 -12.14 -2.51 -0.64
C GLY A 25 -10.64 -2.69 -0.81
N MET A 26 -9.80 -1.82 -0.23
CA MET A 26 -8.35 -1.97 -0.29
C MET A 26 -7.85 -3.24 0.38
N ASN A 27 -8.42 -3.64 1.52
CA ASN A 27 -8.05 -4.87 2.23
C ASN A 27 -8.33 -6.10 1.36
N ILE A 28 -9.52 -6.14 0.76
CA ILE A 28 -9.93 -7.22 -0.18
C ILE A 28 -8.99 -7.22 -1.39
N TYR A 29 -8.73 -6.06 -1.99
CA TYR A 29 -7.85 -5.93 -3.15
C TYR A 29 -6.45 -6.49 -2.87
N VAL A 30 -5.84 -6.13 -1.73
CA VAL A 30 -4.48 -6.57 -1.40
C VAL A 30 -4.42 -8.06 -1.15
N ILE A 31 -5.36 -8.62 -0.39
CA ILE A 31 -5.42 -10.06 -0.10
C ILE A 31 -5.68 -10.87 -1.38
N GLU A 32 -6.66 -10.48 -2.19
CA GLU A 32 -6.97 -11.21 -3.42
C GLU A 32 -5.83 -11.11 -4.45
N SER A 33 -5.17 -9.96 -4.55
CA SER A 33 -3.96 -9.81 -5.37
C SER A 33 -2.83 -10.71 -4.88
N ALA A 34 -2.61 -10.79 -3.56
CA ALA A 34 -1.62 -11.69 -2.97
C ALA A 34 -1.91 -13.15 -3.28
N LYS A 35 -3.17 -13.59 -3.16
CA LYS A 35 -3.60 -14.96 -3.50
C LYS A 35 -3.33 -15.29 -4.97
N ARG A 36 -3.65 -14.37 -5.89
CA ARG A 36 -3.39 -14.58 -7.32
C ARG A 36 -1.89 -14.65 -7.63
N MET A 37 -1.07 -13.80 -7.01
CA MET A 37 0.39 -13.88 -7.12
C MET A 37 0.93 -15.20 -6.57
N ALA A 38 0.47 -15.65 -5.40
CA ALA A 38 0.89 -16.91 -4.80
C ALA A 38 0.48 -18.13 -5.66
N ALA A 39 -0.70 -18.09 -6.28
CA ALA A 39 -1.19 -19.15 -7.18
C ALA A 39 -0.29 -19.38 -8.42
N VAL A 40 0.43 -18.33 -8.85
CA VAL A 40 1.42 -18.43 -9.94
C VAL A 40 2.87 -18.57 -9.44
N GLY A 41 3.04 -18.93 -8.16
CA GLY A 41 4.33 -19.28 -7.57
C GLY A 41 5.17 -18.11 -7.08
N VAL A 42 4.58 -16.94 -6.90
CA VAL A 42 5.23 -15.78 -6.26
C VAL A 42 5.12 -15.91 -4.75
N GLU A 43 6.20 -15.73 -4.01
CA GLU A 43 6.17 -15.58 -2.55
C GLU A 43 5.77 -14.14 -2.20
N VAL A 44 4.76 -13.98 -1.36
CA VAL A 44 4.20 -12.67 -1.01
C VAL A 44 4.29 -12.45 0.50
N ASP A 45 5.00 -11.40 0.90
CA ASP A 45 5.03 -10.92 2.27
C ASP A 45 4.26 -9.60 2.36
N ILE A 46 3.19 -9.53 3.15
CA ILE A 46 2.39 -8.33 3.37
C ILE A 46 2.85 -7.67 4.67
N TYR A 47 3.46 -6.51 4.56
CA TYR A 47 3.89 -5.70 5.69
C TYR A 47 2.77 -4.77 6.13
N THR A 48 2.40 -4.87 7.40
CA THR A 48 1.37 -4.04 8.01
C THR A 48 1.80 -3.60 9.41
N ARG A 49 1.13 -2.61 9.98
CA ARG A 49 1.37 -2.23 11.39
C ARG A 49 0.67 -3.21 12.33
N ARG A 50 1.25 -3.41 13.50
CA ARG A 50 0.58 -4.09 14.60
C ARG A 50 -0.53 -3.18 15.15
N ILE A 51 -1.73 -3.72 15.30
CA ILE A 51 -2.90 -3.01 15.86
C ILE A 51 -3.27 -3.52 17.25
N ASN A 52 -2.79 -4.72 17.62
CA ASN A 52 -3.02 -5.35 18.91
C ASN A 52 -1.70 -5.94 19.42
N ALA A 53 -1.39 -5.72 20.70
CA ALA A 53 -0.15 -6.18 21.34
C ALA A 53 0.04 -7.71 21.26
N ASN A 54 -1.05 -8.47 21.19
CA ASN A 54 -1.01 -9.93 21.13
C ASN A 54 -0.78 -10.49 19.70
N GLN A 55 -0.73 -9.63 18.67
CA GLN A 55 -0.46 -10.08 17.31
C GLN A 55 0.99 -10.57 17.21
N PRO A 56 1.23 -11.78 16.67
CA PRO A 56 2.57 -12.29 16.44
C PRO A 56 3.31 -11.43 15.39
N GLU A 57 4.63 -11.50 15.37
CA GLU A 57 5.42 -10.80 14.38
C GLU A 57 5.11 -11.26 12.95
N VAL A 58 4.90 -12.57 12.77
CA VAL A 58 4.61 -13.18 11.47
C VAL A 58 3.38 -14.08 11.60
N VAL A 59 2.47 -13.94 10.64
CA VAL A 59 1.32 -14.83 10.44
C VAL A 59 1.48 -15.53 9.09
N GLU A 60 1.56 -16.85 9.08
CA GLU A 60 1.41 -17.65 7.87
C GLU A 60 -0.07 -17.62 7.47
N TYR A 61 -0.43 -16.78 6.50
CA TYR A 61 -1.82 -16.53 6.13
C TYR A 61 -2.40 -17.64 5.24
N GLU A 62 -1.71 -17.92 4.16
CA GLU A 62 -1.96 -19.03 3.24
C GLU A 62 -0.63 -19.48 2.63
N LYS A 63 -0.64 -20.60 1.92
CA LYS A 63 0.58 -21.12 1.25
C LYS A 63 1.18 -20.06 0.32
N GLY A 64 2.39 -19.59 0.65
CA GLY A 64 3.11 -18.59 -0.12
C GLY A 64 2.75 -17.15 0.23
N ILE A 65 1.92 -16.92 1.25
CA ILE A 65 1.52 -15.59 1.73
C ILE A 65 1.77 -15.49 3.23
N ARG A 66 2.56 -14.50 3.63
CA ARG A 66 2.77 -14.17 5.04
C ARG A 66 2.36 -12.74 5.32
N ILE A 67 1.86 -12.49 6.52
CA ILE A 67 1.63 -11.14 7.03
C ILE A 67 2.67 -10.87 8.09
N ILE A 68 3.39 -9.77 7.92
CA ILE A 68 4.51 -9.38 8.78
C ILE A 68 4.13 -8.07 9.47
N HIS A 69 4.03 -8.11 10.79
CA HIS A 69 3.72 -6.94 11.57
C HIS A 69 4.99 -6.12 11.84
N LEU A 70 4.91 -4.81 11.54
CA LEU A 70 5.90 -3.83 11.99
C LEU A 70 5.74 -3.62 13.50
N ASP A 71 6.86 -3.63 14.21
CA ASP A 71 6.87 -3.48 15.67
C ASP A 71 6.80 -2.01 16.07
N LEU A 72 5.58 -1.55 16.29
CA LEU A 72 5.25 -0.15 16.57
C LEU A 72 4.22 -0.09 17.72
N PRO A 73 4.11 1.05 18.41
CA PRO A 73 3.10 1.26 19.43
C PRO A 73 1.69 0.94 18.89
N VAL A 74 0.91 0.20 19.68
CA VAL A 74 -0.48 -0.13 19.39
C VAL A 74 -1.43 0.95 19.93
N GLY A 75 -2.67 0.98 19.44
CA GLY A 75 -3.70 1.91 19.92
C GLY A 75 -3.58 3.33 19.35
N THR A 76 -2.72 3.53 18.35
CA THR A 76 -2.60 4.82 17.65
C THR A 76 -3.88 5.17 16.92
N LYS A 77 -4.42 6.36 17.15
CA LYS A 77 -5.58 6.88 16.43
C LYS A 77 -5.25 7.13 14.96
N LYS A 78 -6.27 7.08 14.10
CA LYS A 78 -6.12 7.24 12.64
C LYS A 78 -5.38 8.51 12.26
N GLU A 79 -5.74 9.62 12.91
CA GLU A 79 -5.18 10.96 12.64
C GLU A 79 -3.70 11.06 13.01
N GLU A 80 -3.23 10.17 13.89
CA GLU A 80 -1.85 10.12 14.37
C GLU A 80 -0.96 9.20 13.52
N ILE A 81 -1.54 8.30 12.71
CA ILE A 81 -0.77 7.35 11.88
C ILE A 81 0.27 8.04 11.00
N PRO A 82 -0.01 9.21 10.37
CA PRO A 82 0.99 9.90 9.56
C PRO A 82 2.26 10.28 10.33
N SER A 83 2.15 10.56 11.64
CA SER A 83 3.31 10.87 12.48
C SER A 83 4.24 9.68 12.70
N LEU A 84 3.75 8.46 12.53
CA LEU A 84 4.51 7.22 12.66
C LEU A 84 5.27 6.84 11.38
N ILE A 85 5.07 7.55 10.25
CA ILE A 85 5.72 7.21 8.97
C ILE A 85 7.24 7.02 9.11
N PRO A 86 8.00 7.92 9.77
CA PRO A 86 9.43 7.73 9.93
C PRO A 86 9.80 6.44 10.67
N ALA A 87 9.12 6.14 11.77
CA ALA A 87 9.36 4.93 12.56
C ALA A 87 8.98 3.66 11.78
N MET A 88 7.84 3.69 11.07
CA MET A 88 7.41 2.60 10.18
C MET A 88 8.43 2.35 9.05
N ALA A 89 8.97 3.40 8.45
CA ALA A 89 9.96 3.28 7.38
C ALA A 89 11.25 2.63 7.88
N GLU A 90 11.76 3.03 9.04
CA GLU A 90 12.96 2.42 9.62
C GLU A 90 12.73 0.95 9.99
N GLU A 91 11.59 0.62 10.58
CA GLU A 91 11.26 -0.75 10.94
C GLU A 91 11.07 -1.62 9.68
N PHE A 92 10.40 -1.10 8.66
CA PHE A 92 10.26 -1.77 7.38
C PHE A 92 11.61 -2.05 6.73
N LYS A 93 12.52 -1.05 6.69
CA LYS A 93 13.88 -1.22 6.17
C LYS A 93 14.63 -2.36 6.88
N LYS A 94 14.59 -2.39 8.21
CA LYS A 94 15.23 -3.47 8.99
C LYS A 94 14.69 -4.84 8.59
N LYS A 95 13.36 -4.95 8.47
CA LYS A 95 12.71 -6.24 8.19
C LYS A 95 12.94 -6.76 6.77
N ILE A 96 13.08 -5.89 5.76
CA ILE A 96 13.29 -6.32 4.36
C ILE A 96 14.75 -6.51 3.98
N LYS A 97 15.70 -6.00 4.76
CA LYS A 97 17.12 -6.06 4.47
C LYS A 97 17.58 -7.51 4.23
N GLY A 98 18.15 -7.76 3.07
CA GLY A 98 18.68 -9.08 2.68
C GLY A 98 17.61 -10.17 2.42
N LYS A 99 16.32 -9.83 2.36
CA LYS A 99 15.24 -10.81 2.13
C LYS A 99 15.03 -11.19 0.65
N GLY A 100 15.70 -10.52 -0.29
CA GLY A 100 15.72 -10.87 -1.71
C GLY A 100 14.42 -10.53 -2.46
N TYR A 101 13.72 -9.48 -2.04
CA TYR A 101 12.56 -8.98 -2.79
C TYR A 101 12.98 -8.40 -4.13
N GLN A 102 12.23 -8.73 -5.19
CA GLN A 102 12.39 -8.16 -6.53
C GLN A 102 11.55 -6.90 -6.73
N VAL A 103 10.47 -6.75 -5.95
CA VAL A 103 9.53 -5.61 -6.04
C VAL A 103 9.01 -5.30 -4.64
N ILE A 104 8.85 -4.01 -4.36
CA ILE A 104 8.02 -3.50 -3.28
C ILE A 104 6.78 -2.90 -3.92
N HIS A 105 5.58 -3.35 -3.52
CA HIS A 105 4.32 -2.78 -3.98
C HIS A 105 3.56 -2.18 -2.80
N SER A 106 3.43 -0.87 -2.78
CA SER A 106 2.78 -0.13 -1.71
C SER A 106 1.36 0.30 -2.08
N HIS A 107 0.46 0.25 -1.10
CA HIS A 107 -0.95 0.56 -1.25
C HIS A 107 -1.34 1.71 -0.32
N TYR A 108 -1.89 2.79 -0.89
CA TYR A 108 -2.23 4.03 -0.22
C TYR A 108 -1.00 4.87 0.18
N TRP A 109 -1.16 6.18 0.26
CA TRP A 109 -0.07 7.15 0.40
C TRP A 109 0.85 6.93 1.63
N ILE A 110 0.29 6.54 2.79
CA ILE A 110 1.10 6.27 4.00
C ILE A 110 2.07 5.12 3.73
N SER A 111 1.57 4.04 3.12
CA SER A 111 2.40 2.88 2.77
C SER A 111 3.46 3.21 1.72
N GLY A 112 3.12 4.08 0.75
CA GLY A 112 4.09 4.60 -0.21
C GLY A 112 5.23 5.34 0.47
N LYS A 113 4.91 6.23 1.40
CA LYS A 113 5.90 6.99 2.19
C LYS A 113 6.78 6.09 3.06
N VAL A 114 6.23 5.00 3.60
CA VAL A 114 6.98 3.99 4.37
C VAL A 114 7.91 3.18 3.46
N ALA A 115 7.47 2.83 2.25
CA ALA A 115 8.19 1.97 1.33
C ALA A 115 9.35 2.69 0.61
N MET A 116 9.17 3.98 0.25
CA MET A 116 10.13 4.75 -0.56
C MET A 116 11.58 4.72 -0.05
N PRO A 117 11.87 4.96 1.25
CA PRO A 117 13.26 4.97 1.73
C PRO A 117 13.96 3.62 1.53
N ALA A 118 13.25 2.52 1.78
CA ALA A 118 13.77 1.18 1.62
C ALA A 118 13.97 0.81 0.14
N ALA A 119 13.02 1.15 -0.71
CA ALA A 119 13.12 0.94 -2.16
C ALA A 119 14.37 1.64 -2.72
N ARG A 120 14.58 2.90 -2.35
CA ARG A 120 15.74 3.69 -2.76
C ARG A 120 17.06 3.13 -2.21
N GLU A 121 17.11 2.81 -0.91
CA GLU A 121 18.34 2.35 -0.25
C GLU A 121 18.83 0.99 -0.78
N PHE A 122 17.89 0.07 -1.05
CA PHE A 122 18.21 -1.28 -1.49
C PHE A 122 18.14 -1.49 -3.00
N GLY A 123 17.79 -0.45 -3.77
CA GLY A 123 17.65 -0.53 -5.23
C GLY A 123 16.53 -1.48 -5.67
N ILE A 124 15.47 -1.61 -4.86
CA ILE A 124 14.32 -2.47 -5.17
C ILE A 124 13.25 -1.62 -5.86
N PRO A 125 12.77 -2.02 -7.06
CA PRO A 125 11.70 -1.29 -7.74
C PRO A 125 10.46 -1.08 -6.87
N LEU A 126 9.94 0.16 -6.87
CA LEU A 126 8.71 0.55 -6.17
C LEU A 126 7.55 0.61 -7.15
N VAL A 127 6.55 -0.23 -6.94
CA VAL A 127 5.23 -0.14 -7.55
C VAL A 127 4.28 0.49 -6.55
N HIS A 128 3.36 1.35 -7.00
CA HIS A 128 2.39 1.97 -6.10
C HIS A 128 0.97 1.99 -6.67
N THR A 129 -0.01 1.74 -5.81
CA THR A 129 -1.44 1.90 -6.09
C THR A 129 -2.03 2.90 -5.09
N MET A 130 -2.63 3.98 -5.61
CA MET A 130 -3.17 5.07 -4.76
C MET A 130 -4.41 4.66 -3.97
N HIS A 131 -5.32 3.88 -4.55
CA HIS A 131 -6.68 3.57 -4.10
C HIS A 131 -7.60 4.78 -3.98
N THR A 132 -7.10 5.89 -3.47
CA THR A 132 -7.77 7.20 -3.45
C THR A 132 -6.71 8.30 -3.52
N MET A 133 -7.06 9.44 -4.10
CA MET A 133 -6.15 10.57 -4.29
C MET A 133 -6.70 11.84 -3.66
N ALA A 134 -5.86 12.54 -2.89
CA ALA A 134 -6.24 13.75 -2.17
C ALA A 134 -6.71 14.88 -3.10
N ARG A 135 -5.99 15.11 -4.22
CA ARG A 135 -6.37 16.16 -5.18
C ARG A 135 -7.73 15.89 -5.81
N VAL A 136 -8.04 14.62 -6.12
CA VAL A 136 -9.36 14.23 -6.63
C VAL A 136 -10.43 14.47 -5.59
N LYS A 137 -10.24 14.02 -4.34
CA LYS A 137 -11.19 14.25 -3.25
C LYS A 137 -11.42 15.75 -3.02
N ASN A 138 -10.34 16.53 -3.00
CA ASN A 138 -10.43 17.98 -2.80
C ASN A 138 -11.16 18.72 -3.93
N ALA A 139 -11.15 18.17 -5.15
CA ALA A 139 -11.89 18.75 -6.28
C ALA A 139 -13.41 18.50 -6.21
N TYR A 140 -13.85 17.52 -5.41
CA TYR A 140 -15.26 17.09 -5.30
C TYR A 140 -15.76 17.14 -3.85
N LEU A 141 -15.26 18.06 -3.02
CA LEU A 141 -15.70 18.24 -1.66
C LEU A 141 -17.20 18.61 -1.61
N ALA A 142 -17.94 17.90 -0.78
CA ALA A 142 -19.31 18.29 -0.44
C ALA A 142 -19.33 19.50 0.51
N GLU A 143 -20.47 20.18 0.58
CA GLU A 143 -20.66 21.30 1.48
C GLU A 143 -20.43 20.86 2.94
N GLY A 144 -19.52 21.56 3.66
CA GLY A 144 -19.17 21.24 5.04
C GLY A 144 -18.03 20.22 5.20
N GLU A 145 -17.53 19.61 4.13
CA GLU A 145 -16.34 18.75 4.20
C GLU A 145 -15.05 19.55 4.24
N SER A 146 -14.08 19.04 4.99
CA SER A 146 -12.72 19.61 5.03
C SER A 146 -11.83 18.96 3.97
N PRO A 147 -10.93 19.73 3.33
CA PRO A 147 -10.00 19.16 2.36
C PRO A 147 -9.03 18.18 3.02
N GLU A 148 -8.55 17.24 2.24
CA GLU A 148 -7.47 16.35 2.65
C GLU A 148 -6.21 17.18 2.98
N PRO A 149 -5.48 16.84 4.03
CA PRO A 149 -4.37 17.65 4.52
C PRO A 149 -3.22 17.73 3.51
N MET A 150 -2.54 18.87 3.49
CA MET A 150 -1.42 19.12 2.55
C MET A 150 -0.29 18.10 2.66
N ILE A 151 -0.05 17.55 3.86
CA ILE A 151 0.94 16.47 4.06
C ILE A 151 0.62 15.24 3.20
N ARG A 152 -0.67 14.91 3.00
CA ARG A 152 -1.10 13.84 2.13
C ARG A 152 -0.87 14.19 0.65
N VAL A 153 -1.27 15.38 0.21
CA VAL A 153 -1.06 15.86 -1.17
C VAL A 153 0.42 15.82 -1.55
N GLN A 154 1.28 16.33 -0.66
CA GLN A 154 2.74 16.31 -0.84
C GLN A 154 3.28 14.88 -0.83
N GLY A 155 2.79 14.04 0.08
CA GLY A 155 3.19 12.63 0.16
C GLY A 155 2.86 11.85 -1.10
N GLU A 156 1.65 12.02 -1.65
CA GLU A 156 1.24 11.41 -2.91
C GLU A 156 2.10 11.89 -4.09
N THR A 157 2.39 13.20 -4.17
CA THR A 157 3.27 13.76 -5.21
C THR A 157 4.67 13.15 -5.14
N GLN A 158 5.27 13.06 -3.96
CA GLN A 158 6.59 12.45 -3.78
C GLN A 158 6.63 10.96 -4.14
N ILE A 159 5.53 10.24 -3.90
CA ILE A 159 5.41 8.83 -4.28
C ILE A 159 5.38 8.70 -5.80
N VAL A 160 4.60 9.54 -6.49
CA VAL A 160 4.54 9.57 -7.95
C VAL A 160 5.92 9.81 -8.57
N GLU A 161 6.68 10.75 -8.01
CA GLU A 161 8.04 11.05 -8.45
C GLU A 161 9.04 9.89 -8.23
N ALA A 162 8.83 9.10 -7.18
CA ALA A 162 9.76 8.05 -6.76
C ALA A 162 9.40 6.66 -7.31
N ALA A 163 8.16 6.42 -7.73
CA ALA A 163 7.70 5.11 -8.17
C ALA A 163 8.29 4.73 -9.54
N ASN A 164 8.64 3.45 -9.67
CA ASN A 164 9.03 2.87 -10.96
C ASN A 164 7.82 2.47 -11.80
N ALA A 165 6.67 2.19 -11.15
CA ALA A 165 5.39 1.98 -11.81
C ALA A 165 4.24 2.39 -10.89
N LEU A 166 3.17 2.89 -11.51
CA LEU A 166 1.92 3.28 -10.86
C LEU A 166 0.79 2.41 -11.42
N ILE A 167 0.05 1.75 -10.54
CA ILE A 167 -1.12 0.98 -10.94
C ILE A 167 -2.37 1.83 -10.71
N ALA A 168 -3.08 2.13 -11.77
CA ALA A 168 -4.39 2.77 -11.76
C ALA A 168 -5.48 1.70 -11.94
N ASN A 169 -6.56 1.78 -11.17
CA ASN A 169 -7.67 0.83 -11.27
C ASN A 169 -8.62 1.14 -12.43
N THR A 170 -8.55 2.37 -12.95
CA THR A 170 -9.39 2.87 -14.07
C THR A 170 -8.59 3.84 -14.94
N ASP A 171 -9.07 4.05 -16.18
CA ASP A 171 -8.52 5.07 -17.07
C ASP A 171 -8.64 6.49 -16.48
N ALA A 172 -9.73 6.76 -15.75
CA ALA A 172 -9.93 8.04 -15.07
C ALA A 172 -8.86 8.26 -13.96
N GLU A 173 -8.53 7.21 -13.21
CA GLU A 173 -7.47 7.28 -12.20
C GLU A 173 -6.09 7.51 -12.86
N ALA A 174 -5.81 6.84 -13.97
CA ALA A 174 -4.58 7.05 -14.75
C ALA A 174 -4.48 8.48 -15.28
N ALA A 175 -5.58 9.03 -15.83
CA ALA A 175 -5.63 10.41 -16.29
C ALA A 175 -5.38 11.42 -15.15
N CYS A 176 -5.88 11.15 -13.94
CA CYS A 176 -5.61 11.97 -12.76
C CYS A 176 -4.14 11.88 -12.31
N LEU A 177 -3.53 10.70 -12.34
CA LEU A 177 -2.10 10.54 -12.02
C LEU A 177 -1.22 11.38 -12.97
N VAL A 178 -1.50 11.33 -14.25
CA VAL A 178 -0.76 12.12 -15.25
C VAL A 178 -1.08 13.61 -15.13
N GLY A 179 -2.36 13.98 -15.16
CA GLY A 179 -2.80 15.38 -15.27
C GLY A 179 -2.68 16.17 -13.98
N GLN A 180 -2.91 15.57 -12.83
CA GLN A 180 -2.92 16.28 -11.54
C GLN A 180 -1.63 16.07 -10.73
N TYR A 181 -0.99 14.89 -10.84
CA TYR A 181 0.23 14.59 -10.11
C TYR A 181 1.50 14.62 -10.94
N GLY A 182 1.39 14.82 -12.26
CA GLY A 182 2.54 14.91 -13.16
C GLY A 182 3.27 13.59 -13.40
N ALA A 183 2.57 12.46 -13.21
CA ALA A 183 3.15 11.15 -13.50
C ALA A 183 3.59 11.05 -14.96
N CYS A 184 4.76 10.46 -15.20
CA CYS A 184 5.15 10.07 -16.55
C CYS A 184 4.16 9.00 -17.07
N PRO A 185 3.52 9.18 -18.24
CA PRO A 185 2.57 8.21 -18.77
C PRO A 185 3.14 6.79 -18.91
N ASP A 186 4.43 6.68 -19.19
CA ASP A 186 5.10 5.40 -19.44
C ASP A 186 5.17 4.50 -18.19
N ILE A 187 5.08 5.08 -16.99
CA ILE A 187 5.07 4.30 -15.74
C ILE A 187 3.66 4.03 -15.20
N VAL A 188 2.61 4.59 -15.82
CA VAL A 188 1.22 4.40 -15.39
C VAL A 188 0.60 3.23 -16.15
N GLN A 189 0.15 2.22 -15.42
CA GLN A 189 -0.51 1.04 -15.99
C GLN A 189 -1.93 0.93 -15.45
N VAL A 190 -2.90 0.79 -16.35
CA VAL A 190 -4.30 0.54 -15.97
C VAL A 190 -4.49 -0.96 -15.79
N VAL A 191 -4.80 -1.35 -14.56
CA VAL A 191 -5.12 -2.74 -14.19
C VAL A 191 -6.44 -2.74 -13.42
N ALA A 192 -7.52 -3.05 -14.13
CA ALA A 192 -8.85 -3.12 -13.52
C ALA A 192 -8.89 -4.18 -12.41
N PRO A 193 -9.50 -3.88 -11.24
CA PRO A 193 -9.70 -4.87 -10.21
C PRO A 193 -10.53 -6.06 -10.73
N GLY A 194 -10.08 -7.26 -10.40
CA GLY A 194 -10.84 -8.47 -10.67
C GLY A 194 -11.99 -8.65 -9.68
N VAL A 195 -12.97 -9.47 -10.04
CA VAL A 195 -14.03 -9.95 -9.16
C VAL A 195 -14.04 -11.47 -9.14
N ASP A 196 -14.28 -12.06 -7.97
CA ASP A 196 -14.45 -13.50 -7.86
C ASP A 196 -15.90 -13.87 -8.23
N LEU A 197 -16.07 -14.39 -9.46
CA LEU A 197 -17.38 -14.78 -9.98
C LEU A 197 -18.00 -16.00 -9.28
N TYR A 198 -17.23 -16.71 -8.45
CA TYR A 198 -17.72 -17.88 -7.70
C TYR A 198 -18.20 -17.52 -6.28
N SER A 199 -17.97 -16.29 -5.85
CA SER A 199 -18.38 -15.79 -4.54
C SER A 199 -19.71 -15.04 -4.55
N PHE A 200 -20.43 -15.03 -5.66
CA PHE A 200 -21.76 -14.41 -5.86
C PHE A 200 -22.77 -15.43 -6.28
#